data_fdb6ad1d37a25ef15f73b4fb4b5cbf66
#
_entry.id   fdb6ad1d37a25ef15f73b4fb4b5cbf66
#
_cell.length_a   1.000
_cell.length_b   1.000
_cell.length_c   1.000
_cell.angle_alpha   90.00
_cell.angle_beta   90.00
_cell.angle_gamma   90.00
#
_symmetry.space_group_name_H-M   'P 1'
#
loop_
_entity.id
_entity.type
_entity.pdbx_description
1 polymer ?
#
loop_
_entity_poly.entity_id
_entity_poly.type
_entity_poly.pdbx_seq_one_letter_code
_entity_poly.pdbx_strand_id
1 'polypeptide(L)'
;MDLLQIVKGFNEILWNNFLMYVLLGVGIFYTIYLGVPQIRHFGLAMKYSFGSIFKKKEKTEDACDQTNSFQALATAVAAQVGTGNIAGVATAIAMGGTGAVFWMWISAVLGMSTIFSEAVLSQKYREIRDGQVVGGPAYYISRGLKSRVLAIIFSVMVIVALGFIGCMVQANSISIGLANAFGMKGWVSGILIAVLVAVVIVGGQKRVTTIAELVVPFMALAYIVGAIIILFMYSEQILPVFESIFGDAFSTKAAAGGAAGSVMKYAIRYGVSRGLFSNEAGMGSTPHAHALAHVKDPSIQGFVAMSGVFVDLLICTATALIILLTGAYAEPGLISVQITQRAFEVTFGQAGVAFLAISLLIFAFTTIIGWYVFGEMNIRYLFKSKAVYGFRVMVIACVFSATIFHANLIWELADTFNGLMVIPNVIAIVILAPQVKKLYKRFLARRKTEDI
;
A
#
# COMPACT_ATOMS: atom_id res chain seq x y z
N MET A 1 4.16 3.54 -33.04
CA MET A 1 3.47 3.61 -31.74
C MET A 1 4.48 4.04 -30.68
N ASP A 2 4.16 5.08 -29.92
CA ASP A 2 5.01 5.49 -28.80
C ASP A 2 4.96 4.41 -27.70
N LEU A 3 6.10 4.15 -27.04
CA LEU A 3 6.20 3.18 -25.95
C LEU A 3 5.11 3.38 -24.87
N LEU A 4 4.81 4.63 -24.55
CA LEU A 4 3.76 4.98 -23.59
C LEU A 4 2.37 4.44 -24.02
N GLN A 5 2.03 4.53 -25.31
CA GLN A 5 0.75 4.04 -25.83
C GLN A 5 0.66 2.51 -25.78
N ILE A 6 1.77 1.81 -26.05
CA ILE A 6 1.84 0.34 -25.95
C ILE A 6 1.61 -0.10 -24.51
N VAL A 7 2.29 0.52 -23.56
CA VAL A 7 2.18 0.19 -22.13
C VAL A 7 0.77 0.51 -21.62
N LYS A 8 0.19 1.64 -22.00
CA LYS A 8 -1.22 1.98 -21.66
C LYS A 8 -2.22 0.95 -22.18
N GLY A 9 -2.09 0.54 -23.44
CA GLY A 9 -2.96 -0.48 -24.02
C GLY A 9 -2.84 -1.82 -23.30
N PHE A 10 -1.63 -2.22 -22.92
CA PHE A 10 -1.41 -3.42 -22.12
C PHE A 10 -2.04 -3.32 -20.71
N ASN A 11 -1.87 -2.19 -20.03
CA ASN A 11 -2.47 -1.94 -18.72
C ASN A 11 -4.00 -1.94 -18.76
N GLU A 12 -4.59 -1.41 -19.81
CA GLU A 12 -6.05 -1.47 -19.99
C GLU A 12 -6.57 -2.91 -20.04
N ILE A 13 -5.89 -3.80 -20.73
CA ILE A 13 -6.25 -5.22 -20.77
C ILE A 13 -6.00 -5.87 -19.41
N LEU A 14 -4.82 -5.66 -18.83
CA LEU A 14 -4.38 -6.30 -17.60
C LEU A 14 -5.28 -5.94 -16.41
N TRP A 15 -5.56 -4.65 -16.21
CA TRP A 15 -6.33 -4.18 -15.07
C TRP A 15 -7.83 -4.25 -15.29
N ASN A 16 -8.35 -3.83 -16.45
CA ASN A 16 -9.78 -3.73 -16.67
C ASN A 16 -10.46 -5.07 -16.93
N ASN A 17 -9.74 -6.00 -17.58
CA ASN A 17 -10.35 -7.24 -18.03
C ASN A 17 -9.96 -8.43 -17.15
N PHE A 18 -8.95 -8.28 -16.29
CA PHE A 18 -8.42 -9.42 -15.54
C PHE A 18 -8.21 -9.13 -14.06
N LEU A 19 -7.24 -8.28 -13.69
CA LEU A 19 -6.77 -8.17 -12.30
C LEU A 19 -7.83 -7.63 -11.34
N MET A 20 -8.63 -6.65 -11.77
CA MET A 20 -9.69 -6.09 -10.93
C MET A 20 -10.67 -7.18 -10.47
N TYR A 21 -11.13 -8.01 -11.40
CA TYR A 21 -12.06 -9.11 -11.09
C TYR A 21 -11.42 -10.22 -10.27
N VAL A 22 -10.17 -10.55 -10.57
CA VAL A 22 -9.41 -11.58 -9.84
C VAL A 22 -9.20 -11.17 -8.40
N LEU A 23 -8.76 -9.94 -8.14
CA LEU A 23 -8.48 -9.44 -6.78
C LEU A 23 -9.75 -9.29 -5.96
N LEU A 24 -10.83 -8.75 -6.54
CA LEU A 24 -12.14 -8.72 -5.89
C LEU A 24 -12.67 -10.14 -5.62
N GLY A 25 -12.56 -11.03 -6.59
CA GLY A 25 -12.97 -12.43 -6.46
C GLY A 25 -12.21 -13.15 -5.35
N VAL A 26 -10.91 -12.95 -5.23
CA VAL A 26 -10.08 -13.50 -4.14
C VAL A 26 -10.48 -12.89 -2.79
N GLY A 27 -10.75 -11.59 -2.74
CA GLY A 27 -11.24 -10.92 -1.53
C GLY A 27 -12.59 -11.48 -1.06
N ILE A 28 -13.54 -11.67 -1.98
CA ILE A 28 -14.84 -12.31 -1.71
C ILE A 28 -14.64 -13.77 -1.27
N PHE A 29 -13.81 -14.52 -2.00
CA PHE A 29 -13.49 -15.90 -1.66
C PHE A 29 -12.96 -16.03 -0.24
N TYR A 30 -11.93 -15.27 0.13
CA TYR A 30 -11.37 -15.34 1.48
C TYR A 30 -12.32 -14.82 2.56
N THR A 31 -13.11 -13.80 2.26
CA THR A 31 -14.14 -13.28 3.17
C THR A 31 -15.13 -14.39 3.54
N ILE A 32 -15.66 -15.12 2.55
CA ILE A 32 -16.61 -16.21 2.78
C ILE A 32 -15.91 -17.43 3.39
N TYR A 33 -14.75 -17.81 2.83
CA TYR A 33 -14.02 -19.02 3.21
C TYR A 33 -13.53 -19.02 4.66
N LEU A 34 -13.14 -17.84 5.19
CA LEU A 34 -12.72 -17.66 6.57
C LEU A 34 -13.88 -17.22 7.50
N GLY A 35 -15.07 -16.98 6.99
CA GLY A 35 -16.24 -16.59 7.77
C GLY A 35 -16.23 -15.14 8.22
N VAL A 36 -15.90 -14.23 7.33
CA VAL A 36 -15.92 -12.75 7.52
C VAL A 36 -15.00 -12.29 8.67
N PRO A 37 -13.71 -12.64 8.66
CA PRO A 37 -12.80 -12.37 9.77
C PRO A 37 -12.64 -10.88 10.05
N GLN A 38 -12.69 -10.03 9.02
CA GLN A 38 -12.56 -8.58 9.10
C GLN A 38 -13.67 -7.90 9.90
N ILE A 39 -14.84 -8.51 10.03
CA ILE A 39 -15.92 -8.00 10.87
C ILE A 39 -15.94 -8.74 12.21
N ARG A 40 -15.97 -10.07 12.21
CA ARG A 40 -16.11 -10.89 13.43
C ARG A 40 -14.96 -10.75 14.40
N HIS A 41 -13.77 -10.48 13.89
CA HIS A 41 -12.55 -10.45 14.69
C HIS A 41 -11.79 -9.12 14.57
N PHE A 42 -12.48 -8.04 14.18
CA PHE A 42 -11.87 -6.71 14.09
C PHE A 42 -11.26 -6.25 15.41
N GLY A 43 -11.95 -6.48 16.53
CA GLY A 43 -11.42 -6.18 17.86
C GLY A 43 -10.12 -6.92 18.18
N LEU A 44 -9.92 -8.15 17.66
CA LEU A 44 -8.65 -8.87 17.77
C LEU A 44 -7.55 -8.22 16.95
N ALA A 45 -7.87 -7.79 15.75
CA ALA A 45 -6.92 -7.07 14.90
C ALA A 45 -6.39 -5.84 15.64
N MET A 46 -7.29 -5.03 16.22
CA MET A 46 -6.89 -3.85 17.01
C MET A 46 -6.08 -4.23 18.25
N LYS A 47 -6.49 -5.27 19.00
CA LYS A 47 -5.78 -5.74 20.19
C LYS A 47 -4.34 -6.16 19.88
N TYR A 48 -4.12 -6.97 18.84
CA TYR A 48 -2.78 -7.45 18.50
C TYR A 48 -1.90 -6.39 17.83
N SER A 49 -2.48 -5.41 17.17
CA SER A 49 -1.76 -4.31 16.54
C SER A 49 -1.30 -3.27 17.55
N PHE A 50 -2.21 -2.74 18.33
CA PHE A 50 -1.94 -1.62 19.24
C PHE A 50 -1.68 -2.04 20.68
N GLY A 51 -2.16 -3.21 21.13
CA GLY A 51 -1.93 -3.71 22.46
C GLY A 51 -0.46 -4.02 22.77
N SER A 52 0.38 -4.23 21.77
CA SER A 52 1.82 -4.45 21.93
C SER A 52 2.59 -3.17 22.25
N ILE A 53 2.03 -1.98 22.00
CA ILE A 53 2.63 -0.68 22.34
C ILE A 53 2.77 -0.54 23.87
N PHE A 54 1.79 -1.06 24.61
CA PHE A 54 1.72 -0.93 26.06
C PHE A 54 2.40 -2.09 26.83
N LYS A 55 2.85 -3.15 26.12
CA LYS A 55 3.57 -4.25 26.73
C LYS A 55 5.07 -3.96 26.74
N LYS A 56 5.70 -4.04 27.93
CA LYS A 56 7.17 -3.99 28.07
C LYS A 56 7.80 -5.07 27.18
N LYS A 57 8.88 -4.70 26.45
CA LYS A 57 9.71 -5.66 25.71
C LYS A 57 10.18 -6.75 26.67
N GLU A 58 9.69 -7.97 26.53
CA GLU A 58 10.33 -9.12 27.14
C GLU A 58 11.73 -9.25 26.51
N LYS A 59 12.77 -9.09 27.34
CA LYS A 59 14.15 -9.38 26.95
C LYS A 59 14.27 -10.91 26.85
N THR A 60 14.04 -11.47 25.70
CA THR A 60 14.45 -12.86 25.40
C THR A 60 15.90 -12.84 24.95
N GLU A 61 16.73 -13.68 25.58
CA GLU A 61 18.19 -13.77 25.38
C GLU A 61 18.61 -14.34 24.02
N ASP A 62 17.68 -14.72 23.14
CA ASP A 62 17.97 -15.22 21.81
C ASP A 62 18.28 -14.09 20.83
N ALA A 63 19.53 -13.99 20.46
CA ALA A 63 20.24 -12.93 19.76
C ALA A 63 19.90 -12.76 18.26
N CYS A 64 18.70 -13.05 17.80
CA CYS A 64 18.21 -12.55 16.50
C CYS A 64 17.36 -11.31 16.76
N ASP A 65 17.71 -10.18 16.18
CA ASP A 65 17.00 -8.90 16.21
C ASP A 65 15.49 -9.09 15.94
N GLN A 66 14.70 -9.26 17.02
CA GLN A 66 13.29 -9.64 16.89
C GLN A 66 12.43 -8.39 16.73
N THR A 67 11.89 -8.22 15.51
CA THR A 67 10.88 -7.22 15.22
C THR A 67 9.57 -7.58 15.95
N ASN A 68 8.98 -6.66 16.70
CA ASN A 68 7.69 -6.89 17.34
C ASN A 68 6.52 -6.70 16.32
N SER A 69 5.29 -7.09 16.71
CA SER A 69 4.12 -6.98 15.83
C SER A 69 3.81 -5.53 15.43
N PHE A 70 4.03 -4.56 16.31
CA PHE A 70 3.81 -3.15 15.98
C PHE A 70 4.85 -2.61 15.01
N GLN A 71 6.11 -3.00 15.13
CA GLN A 71 7.16 -2.64 14.17
C GLN A 71 6.89 -3.23 12.77
N ALA A 72 6.41 -4.48 12.73
CA ALA A 72 6.00 -5.11 11.47
C ALA A 72 4.79 -4.39 10.86
N LEU A 73 3.79 -4.05 11.68
CA LEU A 73 2.66 -3.23 11.25
C LEU A 73 3.12 -1.86 10.72
N ALA A 74 3.95 -1.15 11.48
CA ALA A 74 4.45 0.15 11.07
C ALA A 74 5.24 0.07 9.74
N THR A 75 6.02 -1.01 9.54
CA THR A 75 6.73 -1.24 8.28
C THR A 75 5.77 -1.56 7.12
N ALA A 76 4.69 -2.32 7.37
CA ALA A 76 3.65 -2.57 6.38
C ALA A 76 2.88 -1.29 6.04
N VAL A 77 2.47 -0.53 7.05
CA VAL A 77 1.77 0.76 6.87
C VAL A 77 2.69 1.79 6.21
N ALA A 78 4.00 1.79 6.50
CA ALA A 78 4.98 2.62 5.79
C ALA A 78 4.98 2.36 4.29
N ALA A 79 4.82 1.10 3.88
CA ALA A 79 4.73 0.73 2.48
C ALA A 79 3.37 1.10 1.86
N GLN A 80 2.28 0.89 2.59
CA GLN A 80 0.91 1.15 2.14
C GLN A 80 0.59 2.65 2.06
N VAL A 81 0.99 3.42 3.09
CA VAL A 81 0.67 4.85 3.18
C VAL A 81 1.72 5.70 2.46
N GLY A 82 1.44 6.01 1.22
CA GLY A 82 2.35 6.75 0.33
C GLY A 82 1.60 7.64 -0.66
N THR A 83 2.12 7.69 -1.89
CA THR A 83 1.45 8.43 -2.98
C THR A 83 0.06 7.90 -3.31
N GLY A 84 -0.21 6.62 -3.04
CA GLY A 84 -1.52 5.99 -3.24
C GLY A 84 -2.64 6.73 -2.50
N ASN A 85 -2.40 7.10 -1.24
CA ASN A 85 -3.39 7.76 -0.38
C ASN A 85 -3.63 9.23 -0.73
N ILE A 86 -2.72 9.87 -1.42
CA ILE A 86 -2.81 11.29 -1.80
C ILE A 86 -3.11 11.41 -3.29
N ALA A 87 -2.17 11.02 -4.14
CA ALA A 87 -2.25 11.10 -5.59
C ALA A 87 -3.19 10.04 -6.19
N GLY A 88 -3.19 8.83 -5.63
CA GLY A 88 -4.04 7.73 -6.08
C GLY A 88 -5.52 8.00 -5.83
N VAL A 89 -5.87 8.50 -4.64
CA VAL A 89 -7.25 8.90 -4.31
C VAL A 89 -7.74 10.02 -5.22
N ALA A 90 -6.90 11.06 -5.39
CA ALA A 90 -7.22 12.17 -6.29
C ALA A 90 -7.45 11.70 -7.73
N THR A 91 -6.61 10.79 -8.22
CA THR A 91 -6.76 10.18 -9.54
C THR A 91 -8.04 9.31 -9.63
N ALA A 92 -8.38 8.56 -8.58
CA ALA A 92 -9.60 7.77 -8.53
C ALA A 92 -10.84 8.65 -8.68
N ILE A 93 -10.89 9.77 -7.96
CA ILE A 93 -12.01 10.73 -8.03
C ILE A 93 -12.05 11.44 -9.40
N ALA A 94 -10.91 11.92 -9.90
CA ALA A 94 -10.84 12.64 -11.18
C ALA A 94 -11.27 11.77 -12.36
N MET A 95 -10.92 10.47 -12.35
CA MET A 95 -11.18 9.55 -13.46
C MET A 95 -12.44 8.70 -13.29
N GLY A 96 -12.80 8.40 -12.06
CA GLY A 96 -13.92 7.50 -11.70
C GLY A 96 -15.14 8.22 -11.10
N GLY A 97 -15.03 9.53 -10.85
CA GLY A 97 -16.07 10.30 -10.17
C GLY A 97 -16.11 10.04 -8.66
N THR A 98 -17.05 10.67 -7.98
CA THR A 98 -17.24 10.57 -6.52
C THR A 98 -17.55 9.14 -6.09
N GLY A 99 -18.27 8.37 -6.88
CA GLY A 99 -18.58 6.95 -6.62
C GLY A 99 -17.36 6.02 -6.56
N ALA A 100 -16.19 6.45 -7.08
CA ALA A 100 -14.96 5.66 -6.96
C ALA A 100 -14.56 5.45 -5.49
N VAL A 101 -14.86 6.40 -4.61
CA VAL A 101 -14.57 6.30 -3.17
C VAL A 101 -15.30 5.11 -2.54
N PHE A 102 -16.56 4.89 -2.86
CA PHE A 102 -17.31 3.72 -2.39
C PHE A 102 -16.62 2.40 -2.78
N TRP A 103 -16.17 2.30 -4.03
CA TRP A 103 -15.50 1.08 -4.52
C TRP A 103 -14.10 0.91 -3.95
N MET A 104 -13.42 1.99 -3.56
CA MET A 104 -12.19 1.92 -2.75
C MET A 104 -12.48 1.30 -1.37
N TRP A 105 -13.57 1.69 -0.70
CA TRP A 105 -13.97 1.09 0.58
C TRP A 105 -14.27 -0.40 0.45
N ILE A 106 -15.02 -0.79 -0.57
CA ILE A 106 -15.35 -2.20 -0.82
C ILE A 106 -14.09 -3.01 -1.06
N SER A 107 -13.16 -2.51 -1.90
CA SER A 107 -11.91 -3.21 -2.19
C SER A 107 -11.04 -3.36 -0.94
N ALA A 108 -10.97 -2.36 -0.08
CA ALA A 108 -10.22 -2.42 1.17
C ALA A 108 -10.82 -3.43 2.17
N VAL A 109 -12.15 -3.40 2.38
CA VAL A 109 -12.83 -4.34 3.27
C VAL A 109 -12.65 -5.79 2.81
N LEU A 110 -12.77 -6.06 1.51
CA LEU A 110 -12.51 -7.38 0.95
C LEU A 110 -11.03 -7.74 1.02
N GLY A 111 -10.16 -6.77 0.78
CA GLY A 111 -8.70 -6.89 0.84
C GLY A 111 -8.18 -7.32 2.22
N MET A 112 -8.86 -6.90 3.32
CA MET A 112 -8.49 -7.32 4.67
C MET A 112 -8.44 -8.84 4.84
N SER A 113 -9.35 -9.59 4.23
CA SER A 113 -9.33 -11.06 4.29
C SER A 113 -8.19 -11.67 3.46
N THR A 114 -7.87 -11.03 2.34
CA THR A 114 -6.77 -11.45 1.47
C THR A 114 -5.44 -11.24 2.15
N ILE A 115 -5.18 -10.05 2.68
CA ILE A 115 -3.92 -9.73 3.36
C ILE A 115 -3.72 -10.55 4.64
N PHE A 116 -4.82 -10.90 5.34
CA PHE A 116 -4.78 -11.85 6.45
C PHE A 116 -4.13 -13.17 6.00
N SER A 117 -4.58 -13.73 4.88
CA SER A 117 -4.07 -15.00 4.39
C SER A 117 -2.61 -14.91 3.92
N GLU A 118 -2.23 -13.81 3.27
CA GLU A 118 -0.87 -13.54 2.85
C GLU A 118 0.09 -13.47 4.05
N ALA A 119 -0.28 -12.72 5.10
CA ALA A 119 0.52 -12.59 6.31
C ALA A 119 0.67 -13.90 7.08
N VAL A 120 -0.41 -14.69 7.18
CA VAL A 120 -0.38 -16.04 7.79
C VAL A 120 0.58 -16.97 7.04
N LEU A 121 0.52 -16.99 5.71
CA LEU A 121 1.43 -17.78 4.89
C LEU A 121 2.87 -17.31 4.99
N SER A 122 3.09 -16.02 5.00
CA SER A 122 4.41 -15.41 5.13
C SER A 122 5.07 -15.79 6.45
N GLN A 123 4.33 -15.74 7.55
CA GLN A 123 4.78 -16.18 8.87
C GLN A 123 5.06 -17.68 8.93
N LYS A 124 4.21 -18.50 8.30
CA LYS A 124 4.39 -19.95 8.27
C LYS A 124 5.65 -20.38 7.53
N TYR A 125 5.99 -19.69 6.45
CA TYR A 125 7.08 -20.08 5.54
C TYR A 125 8.31 -19.18 5.65
N ARG A 126 8.38 -18.30 6.67
CA ARG A 126 9.58 -17.49 6.94
C ARG A 126 10.78 -18.36 7.29
N GLU A 127 11.96 -17.86 7.04
CA GLU A 127 13.21 -18.50 7.39
C GLU A 127 14.28 -17.50 7.81
N ILE A 128 15.39 -17.99 8.34
CA ILE A 128 16.57 -17.17 8.63
C ILE A 128 17.60 -17.44 7.53
N ARG A 129 18.04 -16.39 6.85
CA ARG A 129 19.13 -16.43 5.86
C ARG A 129 20.19 -15.39 6.22
N ASP A 130 21.43 -15.82 6.28
CA ASP A 130 22.58 -14.95 6.62
C ASP A 130 22.31 -14.13 7.90
N GLY A 131 21.73 -14.73 8.93
CA GLY A 131 21.42 -14.10 10.22
C GLY A 131 20.22 -13.13 10.20
N GLN A 132 19.48 -13.04 9.09
CA GLN A 132 18.30 -12.18 8.99
C GLN A 132 17.03 -12.98 8.71
N VAL A 133 15.92 -12.53 9.31
CA VAL A 133 14.59 -13.08 9.02
C VAL A 133 14.17 -12.63 7.63
N VAL A 134 13.77 -13.57 6.80
CA VAL A 134 13.25 -13.34 5.44
C VAL A 134 11.95 -14.13 5.24
N GLY A 135 11.06 -13.63 4.41
CA GLY A 135 9.79 -14.27 4.12
C GLY A 135 9.05 -13.56 2.99
N GLY A 136 7.77 -13.82 2.86
CA GLY A 136 6.94 -13.27 1.79
C GLY A 136 6.58 -14.30 0.72
N PRO A 137 5.95 -13.88 -0.38
CA PRO A 137 5.41 -14.79 -1.39
C PRO A 137 6.43 -15.72 -2.03
N ALA A 138 7.64 -15.28 -2.33
CA ALA A 138 8.68 -16.13 -2.90
C ALA A 138 8.91 -17.40 -2.04
N TYR A 139 8.82 -17.25 -0.72
CA TYR A 139 9.05 -18.34 0.23
C TYR A 139 7.84 -19.29 0.32
N TYR A 140 6.61 -18.80 0.40
CA TYR A 140 5.45 -19.69 0.43
C TYR A 140 5.11 -20.27 -0.96
N ILE A 141 5.47 -19.58 -2.06
CA ILE A 141 5.39 -20.16 -3.40
C ILE A 141 6.39 -21.30 -3.56
N SER A 142 7.66 -21.09 -3.21
CA SER A 142 8.69 -22.12 -3.41
C SER A 142 8.52 -23.32 -2.48
N ARG A 143 8.10 -23.13 -1.23
CA ARG A 143 7.96 -24.19 -0.23
C ARG A 143 6.55 -24.74 -0.09
N GLY A 144 5.55 -23.86 -0.19
CA GLY A 144 4.14 -24.24 -0.05
C GLY A 144 3.58 -24.88 -1.31
N LEU A 145 3.78 -24.22 -2.47
CA LEU A 145 3.41 -24.77 -3.79
C LEU A 145 4.48 -25.67 -4.40
N LYS A 146 5.70 -25.66 -3.86
CA LYS A 146 6.86 -26.35 -4.43
C LYS A 146 7.21 -25.91 -5.86
N SER A 147 6.86 -24.69 -6.24
CA SER A 147 7.14 -24.12 -7.56
C SER A 147 8.26 -23.08 -7.48
N ARG A 148 9.49 -23.50 -7.81
CA ARG A 148 10.65 -22.61 -7.84
C ARG A 148 10.55 -21.57 -8.97
N VAL A 149 10.01 -21.97 -10.11
CA VAL A 149 9.85 -21.09 -11.28
C VAL A 149 8.93 -19.92 -10.95
N LEU A 150 7.75 -20.22 -10.39
CA LEU A 150 6.78 -19.19 -10.03
C LEU A 150 7.33 -18.24 -8.94
N ALA A 151 8.12 -18.77 -7.99
CA ALA A 151 8.78 -17.96 -6.97
C ALA A 151 9.85 -17.02 -7.56
N ILE A 152 10.60 -17.47 -8.56
CA ILE A 152 11.59 -16.64 -9.27
C ILE A 152 10.88 -15.52 -10.04
N ILE A 153 9.80 -15.86 -10.78
CA ILE A 153 8.99 -14.87 -11.50
C ILE A 153 8.47 -13.81 -10.53
N PHE A 154 7.86 -14.23 -9.42
CA PHE A 154 7.38 -13.30 -8.40
C PHE A 154 8.50 -12.39 -7.88
N SER A 155 9.65 -12.96 -7.51
CA SER A 155 10.78 -12.21 -6.96
C SER A 155 11.31 -11.16 -7.94
N VAL A 156 11.44 -11.51 -9.23
CA VAL A 156 11.86 -10.56 -10.28
C VAL A 156 10.84 -9.43 -10.39
N MET A 157 9.54 -9.76 -10.42
CA MET A 157 8.48 -8.75 -10.51
C MET A 157 8.49 -7.81 -9.32
N VAL A 158 8.65 -8.29 -8.07
CA VAL A 158 8.76 -7.44 -6.87
C VAL A 158 9.96 -6.51 -6.93
N ILE A 159 11.14 -7.02 -7.34
CA ILE A 159 12.35 -6.20 -7.45
C ILE A 159 12.14 -5.05 -8.44
N VAL A 160 11.53 -5.34 -9.58
CA VAL A 160 11.27 -4.32 -10.60
C VAL A 160 10.14 -3.40 -10.18
N ALA A 161 8.99 -3.96 -9.77
CA ALA A 161 7.77 -3.21 -9.44
C ALA A 161 7.95 -2.29 -8.23
N LEU A 162 8.49 -2.81 -7.14
CA LEU A 162 8.60 -2.07 -5.87
C LEU A 162 9.99 -1.51 -5.68
N GLY A 163 11.03 -2.34 -5.88
CA GLY A 163 12.41 -1.97 -5.63
C GLY A 163 12.93 -0.85 -6.53
N PHE A 164 12.48 -0.78 -7.77
CA PHE A 164 12.93 0.23 -8.74
C PHE A 164 11.79 1.18 -9.13
N ILE A 165 10.84 0.73 -9.93
CA ILE A 165 9.83 1.59 -10.56
C ILE A 165 8.91 2.23 -9.50
N GLY A 166 8.47 1.46 -8.51
CA GLY A 166 7.64 1.97 -7.42
C GLY A 166 8.37 3.05 -6.60
N CYS A 167 9.64 2.84 -6.27
CA CYS A 167 10.46 3.88 -5.63
C CYS A 167 10.58 5.14 -6.50
N MET A 168 10.65 4.97 -7.83
CA MET A 168 10.66 6.10 -8.77
C MET A 168 9.35 6.88 -8.74
N VAL A 169 8.19 6.21 -8.70
CA VAL A 169 6.86 6.87 -8.58
C VAL A 169 6.79 7.71 -7.32
N GLN A 170 7.24 7.18 -6.18
CA GLN A 170 7.24 7.89 -4.91
C GLN A 170 8.12 9.14 -4.98
N ALA A 171 9.35 9.00 -5.44
CA ALA A 171 10.31 10.10 -5.56
C ALA A 171 9.85 11.20 -6.53
N ASN A 172 9.26 10.82 -7.66
CA ASN A 172 8.70 11.75 -8.63
C ASN A 172 7.56 12.57 -8.03
N SER A 173 6.63 11.90 -7.32
CA SER A 173 5.51 12.57 -6.66
C SER A 173 5.96 13.55 -5.57
N ILE A 174 6.97 13.19 -4.77
CA ILE A 174 7.61 14.12 -3.81
C ILE A 174 8.16 15.35 -4.55
N SER A 175 8.88 15.12 -5.65
CA SER A 175 9.50 16.21 -6.43
C SER A 175 8.45 17.18 -6.97
N ILE A 176 7.33 16.68 -7.50
CA ILE A 176 6.20 17.51 -7.97
C ILE A 176 5.60 18.30 -6.80
N GLY A 177 5.36 17.65 -5.67
CA GLY A 177 4.80 18.31 -4.48
C GLY A 177 5.69 19.43 -3.95
N LEU A 178 7.00 19.20 -3.88
CA LEU A 178 7.98 20.22 -3.43
C LEU A 178 8.17 21.34 -4.46
N ALA A 179 8.11 21.03 -5.75
CA ALA A 179 8.16 22.03 -6.81
C ALA A 179 6.96 23.00 -6.72
N ASN A 180 5.74 22.44 -6.54
CA ASN A 180 4.53 23.26 -6.43
C ASN A 180 4.49 24.11 -5.14
N ALA A 181 4.98 23.56 -4.01
CA ALA A 181 4.93 24.26 -2.73
C ALA A 181 6.05 25.31 -2.55
N PHE A 182 7.26 24.99 -3.00
CA PHE A 182 8.48 25.76 -2.68
C PHE A 182 9.27 26.19 -3.91
N GLY A 183 8.80 25.92 -5.13
CA GLY A 183 9.54 26.20 -6.36
C GLY A 183 10.83 25.40 -6.50
N MET A 184 10.95 24.26 -5.78
CA MET A 184 12.17 23.46 -5.74
C MET A 184 12.41 22.79 -7.08
N LYS A 185 13.64 22.93 -7.63
CA LYS A 185 14.02 22.25 -8.87
C LYS A 185 14.12 20.73 -8.67
N GLY A 186 13.70 19.94 -9.66
CA GLY A 186 13.65 18.48 -9.56
C GLY A 186 14.96 17.82 -9.14
N TRP A 187 16.13 18.27 -9.66
CA TRP A 187 17.41 17.72 -9.27
C TRP A 187 17.77 17.99 -7.78
N VAL A 188 17.30 19.12 -7.21
CA VAL A 188 17.52 19.45 -5.78
C VAL A 188 16.71 18.51 -4.91
N SER A 189 15.40 18.34 -5.23
CA SER A 189 14.55 17.36 -4.52
C SER A 189 15.10 15.94 -4.69
N GLY A 190 15.63 15.61 -5.87
CA GLY A 190 16.27 14.32 -6.12
C GLY A 190 17.46 14.03 -5.22
N ILE A 191 18.38 15.00 -5.05
CA ILE A 191 19.50 14.87 -4.10
C ILE A 191 18.98 14.71 -2.67
N LEU A 192 18.04 15.55 -2.24
CA LEU A 192 17.46 15.49 -0.90
C LEU A 192 16.89 14.10 -0.60
N ILE A 193 16.03 13.58 -1.49
CA ILE A 193 15.37 12.28 -1.30
C ILE A 193 16.42 11.16 -1.34
N ALA A 194 17.35 11.18 -2.30
CA ALA A 194 18.38 10.16 -2.44
C ALA A 194 19.28 10.07 -1.20
N VAL A 195 19.68 11.21 -0.61
CA VAL A 195 20.48 11.26 0.62
C VAL A 195 19.68 10.69 1.80
N LEU A 196 18.42 11.12 1.98
CA LEU A 196 17.56 10.61 3.05
C LEU A 196 17.38 9.09 2.95
N VAL A 197 17.10 8.59 1.74
CA VAL A 197 16.95 7.15 1.47
C VAL A 197 18.26 6.42 1.74
N ALA A 198 19.40 6.92 1.25
CA ALA A 198 20.71 6.31 1.43
C ALA A 198 21.08 6.17 2.90
N VAL A 199 20.89 7.22 3.71
CA VAL A 199 21.15 7.20 5.16
C VAL A 199 20.39 6.09 5.86
N VAL A 200 19.15 5.82 5.43
CA VAL A 200 18.32 4.80 6.07
C VAL A 200 18.64 3.40 5.57
N ILE A 201 18.67 3.18 4.25
CA ILE A 201 18.80 1.82 3.69
C ILE A 201 20.21 1.22 3.89
N VAL A 202 21.25 2.04 4.03
CA VAL A 202 22.61 1.57 4.37
C VAL A 202 22.63 0.87 5.74
N GLY A 203 21.77 1.30 6.69
CA GLY A 203 21.62 0.66 7.99
C GLY A 203 20.84 -0.67 8.00
N GLY A 204 20.31 -1.09 6.82
CA GLY A 204 19.60 -2.37 6.64
C GLY A 204 18.19 -2.41 7.25
N GLN A 205 17.59 -3.60 7.26
CA GLN A 205 16.21 -3.83 7.68
C GLN A 205 15.87 -3.26 9.07
N LYS A 206 16.78 -3.43 10.05
CA LYS A 206 16.58 -2.95 11.42
C LYS A 206 16.37 -1.43 11.48
N ARG A 207 17.20 -0.67 10.74
CA ARG A 207 17.07 0.79 10.70
C ARG A 207 15.76 1.21 10.03
N VAL A 208 15.37 0.53 8.95
CA VAL A 208 14.10 0.80 8.28
C VAL A 208 12.91 0.55 9.20
N THR A 209 12.84 -0.59 9.89
CA THR A 209 11.74 -0.91 10.81
C THR A 209 11.67 0.05 12.00
N THR A 210 12.83 0.48 12.52
CA THR A 210 12.89 1.47 13.63
C THR A 210 12.40 2.85 13.19
N ILE A 211 12.77 3.29 11.99
CA ILE A 211 12.32 4.59 11.46
C ILE A 211 10.82 4.53 11.13
N ALA A 212 10.35 3.43 10.54
CA ALA A 212 8.93 3.25 10.28
C ALA A 212 8.10 3.27 11.58
N GLU A 213 8.55 2.58 12.64
CA GLU A 213 7.90 2.58 13.96
C GLU A 213 7.73 3.98 14.55
N LEU A 214 8.71 4.85 14.34
CA LEU A 214 8.71 6.23 14.85
C LEU A 214 7.88 7.18 13.96
N VAL A 215 8.12 7.13 12.66
CA VAL A 215 7.63 8.15 11.71
C VAL A 215 6.17 7.91 11.33
N VAL A 216 5.77 6.65 11.10
CA VAL A 216 4.44 6.32 10.58
C VAL A 216 3.29 6.77 11.48
N PRO A 217 3.28 6.51 12.81
CA PRO A 217 2.20 6.98 13.67
C PRO A 217 2.10 8.49 13.72
N PHE A 218 3.26 9.19 13.76
CA PHE A 218 3.31 10.65 13.80
C PHE A 218 2.76 11.27 12.51
N MET A 219 3.18 10.77 11.34
CA MET A 219 2.71 11.29 10.06
C MET A 219 1.21 11.05 9.85
N ALA A 220 0.72 9.82 10.20
CA ALA A 220 -0.68 9.48 10.08
C ALA A 220 -1.54 10.38 11.00
N LEU A 221 -1.11 10.58 12.25
CA LEU A 221 -1.80 11.44 13.20
C LEU A 221 -1.86 12.91 12.70
N ALA A 222 -0.73 13.46 12.26
CA ALA A 222 -0.67 14.84 11.75
C ALA A 222 -1.61 15.04 10.55
N TYR A 223 -1.62 14.07 9.61
CA TYR A 223 -2.49 14.11 8.45
C TYR A 223 -3.98 14.02 8.82
N ILE A 224 -4.35 13.10 9.71
CA ILE A 224 -5.73 12.93 10.18
C ILE A 224 -6.19 14.17 10.97
N VAL A 225 -5.34 14.79 11.78
CA VAL A 225 -5.69 16.05 12.46
C VAL A 225 -5.97 17.16 11.44
N GLY A 226 -5.13 17.32 10.42
CA GLY A 226 -5.39 18.26 9.32
C GLY A 226 -6.70 17.98 8.60
N ALA A 227 -6.99 16.70 8.35
CA ALA A 227 -8.26 16.27 7.75
C ALA A 227 -9.47 16.62 8.63
N ILE A 228 -9.40 16.34 9.92
CA ILE A 228 -10.49 16.63 10.89
C ILE A 228 -10.78 18.14 10.91
N ILE A 229 -9.76 18.99 10.89
CA ILE A 229 -9.97 20.45 10.85
C ILE A 229 -10.77 20.83 9.59
N ILE A 230 -10.40 20.31 8.43
CA ILE A 230 -11.13 20.57 7.17
C ILE A 230 -12.58 20.06 7.27
N LEU A 231 -12.80 18.84 7.78
CA LEU A 231 -14.14 18.30 7.95
C LEU A 231 -15.01 19.19 8.86
N PHE A 232 -14.45 19.73 9.93
CA PHE A 232 -15.18 20.69 10.78
C PHE A 232 -15.54 21.99 10.05
N MET A 233 -14.62 22.53 9.24
CA MET A 233 -14.86 23.76 8.48
C MET A 233 -15.95 23.59 7.41
N TYR A 234 -16.07 22.41 6.84
CA TYR A 234 -17.04 22.07 5.78
C TYR A 234 -18.14 21.13 6.27
N SER A 235 -18.47 21.15 7.57
CA SER A 235 -19.38 20.19 8.21
C SER A 235 -20.76 20.12 7.55
N GLU A 236 -21.31 21.22 7.07
CA GLU A 236 -22.60 21.27 6.37
C GLU A 236 -22.61 20.50 5.02
N GLN A 237 -21.43 20.34 4.40
CA GLN A 237 -21.29 19.66 3.11
C GLN A 237 -21.02 18.15 3.26
N ILE A 238 -20.79 17.66 4.47
CA ILE A 238 -20.43 16.24 4.71
C ILE A 238 -21.55 15.31 4.22
N LEU A 239 -22.80 15.58 4.61
CA LEU A 239 -23.94 14.74 4.22
C LEU A 239 -24.14 14.74 2.68
N PRO A 240 -24.21 15.89 1.99
CA PRO A 240 -24.25 15.94 0.52
C PRO A 240 -23.11 15.17 -0.17
N VAL A 241 -21.90 15.22 0.38
CA VAL A 241 -20.76 14.47 -0.17
C VAL A 241 -20.97 12.96 -0.03
N PHE A 242 -21.44 12.48 1.12
CA PHE A 242 -21.78 11.06 1.27
C PHE A 242 -22.91 10.63 0.33
N GLU A 243 -23.95 11.44 0.18
CA GLU A 243 -25.04 11.18 -0.78
C GLU A 243 -24.51 11.06 -2.21
N SER A 244 -23.55 11.93 -2.62
CA SER A 244 -22.92 11.84 -3.93
C SER A 244 -22.08 10.57 -4.08
N ILE A 245 -21.28 10.18 -3.05
CA ILE A 245 -20.47 8.95 -3.08
C ILE A 245 -21.36 7.72 -3.30
N PHE A 246 -22.43 7.58 -2.54
CA PHE A 246 -23.34 6.43 -2.67
C PHE A 246 -24.20 6.50 -3.94
N GLY A 247 -24.69 7.68 -4.32
CA GLY A 247 -25.48 7.89 -5.51
C GLY A 247 -24.72 7.59 -6.80
N ASP A 248 -23.49 8.09 -6.91
CA ASP A 248 -22.66 7.92 -8.10
C ASP A 248 -22.01 6.54 -8.19
N ALA A 249 -21.81 5.85 -7.06
CA ALA A 249 -21.29 4.49 -7.05
C ALA A 249 -22.15 3.50 -7.85
N PHE A 250 -23.46 3.74 -7.92
CA PHE A 250 -24.44 2.88 -8.60
C PHE A 250 -25.15 3.60 -9.76
N SER A 251 -24.73 4.82 -10.10
CA SER A 251 -25.36 5.61 -11.16
C SER A 251 -25.13 4.98 -12.52
N THR A 252 -26.23 4.71 -13.21
CA THR A 252 -26.24 4.31 -14.62
C THR A 252 -26.38 5.51 -15.56
N LYS A 253 -26.50 6.75 -15.03
CA LYS A 253 -26.63 7.96 -15.83
C LYS A 253 -25.38 8.14 -16.68
N ALA A 254 -25.58 8.29 -17.99
CA ALA A 254 -24.50 8.65 -18.88
C ALA A 254 -23.96 10.05 -18.49
N ALA A 255 -22.64 10.18 -18.34
CA ALA A 255 -22.02 11.49 -18.44
C ALA A 255 -22.39 12.08 -19.81
N ALA A 256 -22.63 13.37 -19.89
CA ALA A 256 -23.13 14.03 -21.09
C ALA A 256 -22.32 13.60 -22.33
N GLY A 257 -22.90 12.76 -23.18
CA GLY A 257 -22.30 12.26 -24.43
C GLY A 257 -21.76 10.82 -24.44
N GLY A 258 -21.87 10.04 -23.34
CA GLY A 258 -21.39 8.64 -23.27
C GLY A 258 -22.51 7.60 -23.16
N ALA A 259 -22.21 6.33 -23.51
CA ALA A 259 -23.16 5.23 -23.38
C ALA A 259 -23.56 4.98 -21.91
N ALA A 260 -24.83 4.68 -21.66
CA ALA A 260 -25.34 4.34 -20.32
C ALA A 260 -24.53 3.16 -19.72
N GLY A 261 -24.10 3.31 -18.46
CA GLY A 261 -23.25 2.32 -17.76
C GLY A 261 -21.75 2.64 -17.73
N SER A 262 -21.27 3.66 -18.45
CA SER A 262 -19.85 4.04 -18.41
C SER A 262 -19.42 4.61 -17.05
N VAL A 263 -20.25 5.43 -16.39
CA VAL A 263 -19.90 6.09 -15.11
C VAL A 263 -19.66 5.07 -14.01
N MET A 264 -20.59 4.15 -13.79
CA MET A 264 -20.42 3.08 -12.80
C MET A 264 -19.20 2.19 -13.10
N LYS A 265 -18.98 1.85 -14.37
CA LYS A 265 -17.81 1.07 -14.80
C LYS A 265 -16.50 1.78 -14.45
N TYR A 266 -16.40 3.08 -14.69
CA TYR A 266 -15.23 3.88 -14.33
C TYR A 266 -15.07 4.02 -12.82
N ALA A 267 -16.16 4.24 -12.07
CA ALA A 267 -16.14 4.29 -10.62
C ALA A 267 -15.60 2.98 -10.01
N ILE A 268 -16.10 1.83 -10.47
CA ILE A 268 -15.61 0.51 -10.06
C ILE A 268 -14.13 0.37 -10.42
N ARG A 269 -13.77 0.63 -11.69
CA ARG A 269 -12.41 0.46 -12.18
C ARG A 269 -11.40 1.26 -11.37
N TYR A 270 -11.60 2.57 -11.29
CA TYR A 270 -10.63 3.44 -10.65
C TYR A 270 -10.68 3.32 -9.12
N GLY A 271 -11.86 3.14 -8.55
CA GLY A 271 -12.01 2.88 -7.12
C GLY A 271 -11.29 1.62 -6.67
N VAL A 272 -11.53 0.50 -7.34
CA VAL A 272 -10.89 -0.78 -7.01
C VAL A 272 -9.40 -0.76 -7.30
N SER A 273 -8.97 -0.32 -8.49
CA SER A 273 -7.55 -0.34 -8.85
C SER A 273 -6.70 0.56 -7.96
N ARG A 274 -7.16 1.78 -7.68
CA ARG A 274 -6.42 2.71 -6.81
C ARG A 274 -6.52 2.34 -5.33
N GLY A 275 -7.66 1.76 -4.90
CA GLY A 275 -7.80 1.18 -3.56
C GLY A 275 -6.81 0.05 -3.32
N LEU A 276 -6.72 -0.91 -4.25
CA LEU A 276 -5.79 -2.04 -4.16
C LEU A 276 -4.33 -1.60 -4.27
N PHE A 277 -4.03 -0.62 -5.11
CA PHE A 277 -2.69 -0.02 -5.18
C PHE A 277 -2.27 0.62 -3.85
N SER A 278 -3.20 1.25 -3.14
CA SER A 278 -2.93 1.89 -1.84
C SER A 278 -2.75 0.85 -0.72
N ASN A 279 -3.72 -0.05 -0.55
CA ASN A 279 -3.71 -0.99 0.58
C ASN A 279 -2.87 -2.26 0.34
N GLU A 280 -2.40 -2.49 -0.89
CA GLU A 280 -1.52 -3.60 -1.32
C GLU A 280 -2.07 -5.02 -1.06
N ALA A 281 -3.36 -5.18 -0.71
CA ALA A 281 -3.95 -6.47 -0.42
C ALA A 281 -4.05 -7.36 -1.67
N GLY A 282 -3.48 -8.54 -1.62
CA GLY A 282 -3.42 -9.47 -2.76
C GLY A 282 -2.25 -9.23 -3.70
N MET A 283 -1.45 -8.17 -3.48
CA MET A 283 -0.27 -7.88 -4.30
C MET A 283 0.96 -8.70 -3.89
N GLY A 284 1.00 -9.20 -2.65
CA GLY A 284 2.15 -9.97 -2.16
C GLY A 284 3.30 -9.09 -1.66
N SER A 285 3.11 -7.80 -1.50
CA SER A 285 4.14 -6.84 -1.04
C SER A 285 4.30 -6.86 0.48
N THR A 286 3.27 -6.47 1.21
CA THR A 286 3.26 -6.34 2.69
C THR A 286 3.52 -7.64 3.47
N PRO A 287 3.24 -8.86 2.95
CA PRO A 287 3.65 -10.10 3.61
C PRO A 287 5.14 -10.16 3.98
N HIS A 288 6.00 -9.44 3.26
CA HIS A 288 7.43 -9.32 3.61
C HIS A 288 7.63 -8.63 4.97
N ALA A 289 6.91 -7.54 5.25
CA ALA A 289 6.96 -6.87 6.55
C ALA A 289 6.43 -7.77 7.66
N HIS A 290 5.31 -8.45 7.42
CA HIS A 290 4.70 -9.34 8.40
C HIS A 290 5.54 -10.59 8.70
N ALA A 291 6.41 -11.03 7.78
CA ALA A 291 7.37 -12.11 8.04
C ALA A 291 8.38 -11.76 9.14
N LEU A 292 8.74 -10.48 9.28
CA LEU A 292 9.75 -10.02 10.24
C LEU A 292 9.32 -10.18 11.70
N ALA A 293 8.01 -10.14 11.97
CA ALA A 293 7.49 -10.16 13.32
C ALA A 293 7.75 -11.48 14.04
N HIS A 294 8.16 -11.40 15.30
CA HIS A 294 8.20 -12.55 16.18
C HIS A 294 6.85 -12.73 16.89
N VAL A 295 6.13 -13.78 16.54
CA VAL A 295 4.81 -14.09 17.11
C VAL A 295 4.66 -15.58 17.46
N LYS A 296 3.85 -15.87 18.46
CA LYS A 296 3.57 -17.24 18.93
C LYS A 296 2.74 -18.06 17.92
N ASP A 297 1.89 -17.41 17.13
CA ASP A 297 1.05 -18.05 16.10
C ASP A 297 0.99 -17.17 14.85
N PRO A 298 1.13 -17.74 13.65
CA PRO A 298 1.03 -17.01 12.39
C PRO A 298 -0.24 -16.17 12.21
N SER A 299 -1.36 -16.62 12.78
CA SER A 299 -2.67 -15.94 12.65
C SER A 299 -2.67 -14.56 13.32
N ILE A 300 -1.80 -14.34 14.33
CA ILE A 300 -1.64 -13.03 14.96
C ILE A 300 -1.22 -11.99 13.93
N GLN A 301 -0.24 -12.31 13.07
CA GLN A 301 0.18 -11.39 12.01
C GLN A 301 -0.86 -11.22 10.91
N GLY A 302 -1.71 -12.21 10.67
CA GLY A 302 -2.88 -12.04 9.82
C GLY A 302 -3.83 -10.96 10.33
N PHE A 303 -4.14 -10.95 11.63
CA PHE A 303 -4.95 -9.90 12.24
C PHE A 303 -4.26 -8.54 12.22
N VAL A 304 -2.96 -8.49 12.49
CA VAL A 304 -2.16 -7.26 12.42
C VAL A 304 -2.17 -6.68 11.00
N ALA A 305 -2.07 -7.52 9.97
CA ALA A 305 -2.13 -7.09 8.57
C ALA A 305 -3.48 -6.46 8.20
N MET A 306 -4.59 -7.00 8.72
CA MET A 306 -5.92 -6.39 8.53
C MET A 306 -5.98 -4.95 9.07
N SER A 307 -5.33 -4.68 10.21
CA SER A 307 -5.27 -3.33 10.77
C SER A 307 -4.47 -2.37 9.91
N GLY A 308 -3.45 -2.84 9.19
CA GLY A 308 -2.71 -2.03 8.23
C GLY A 308 -3.63 -1.51 7.10
N VAL A 309 -4.43 -2.40 6.51
CA VAL A 309 -5.43 -2.02 5.49
C VAL A 309 -6.48 -1.07 6.07
N PHE A 310 -6.88 -1.25 7.34
CA PHE A 310 -7.81 -0.33 7.98
C PHE A 310 -7.23 1.08 8.16
N VAL A 311 -5.96 1.19 8.57
CA VAL A 311 -5.26 2.48 8.68
C VAL A 311 -5.15 3.16 7.31
N ASP A 312 -4.77 2.41 6.28
CA ASP A 312 -4.72 2.90 4.89
C ASP A 312 -6.10 3.42 4.44
N LEU A 313 -7.16 2.65 4.69
CA LEU A 313 -8.54 3.03 4.38
C LEU A 313 -8.96 4.34 5.05
N LEU A 314 -8.59 4.56 6.32
CA LEU A 314 -8.88 5.81 7.03
C LEU A 314 -8.20 7.01 6.36
N ILE A 315 -6.92 6.87 5.99
CA ILE A 315 -6.16 7.95 5.34
C ILE A 315 -6.71 8.23 3.93
N CYS A 316 -7.00 7.19 3.14
CA CYS A 316 -7.65 7.34 1.84
C CYS A 316 -9.01 8.04 1.95
N THR A 317 -9.82 7.65 2.94
CA THR A 317 -11.14 8.28 3.19
C THR A 317 -10.98 9.75 3.57
N ALA A 318 -10.02 10.07 4.45
CA ALA A 318 -9.73 11.45 4.82
C ALA A 318 -9.36 12.30 3.58
N THR A 319 -8.45 11.80 2.73
CA THR A 319 -8.08 12.49 1.48
C THR A 319 -9.27 12.66 0.54
N ALA A 320 -10.08 11.60 0.37
CA ALA A 320 -11.26 11.66 -0.50
C ALA A 320 -12.25 12.72 -0.03
N LEU A 321 -12.56 12.75 1.27
CA LEU A 321 -13.47 13.74 1.84
C LEU A 321 -12.92 15.16 1.69
N ILE A 322 -11.62 15.39 1.94
CA ILE A 322 -10.99 16.70 1.74
C ILE A 322 -11.17 17.18 0.30
N ILE A 323 -10.87 16.32 -0.68
CA ILE A 323 -10.98 16.65 -2.11
C ILE A 323 -12.43 16.94 -2.51
N LEU A 324 -13.38 16.15 -2.02
CA LEU A 324 -14.79 16.30 -2.37
C LEU A 324 -15.44 17.52 -1.70
N LEU A 325 -15.16 17.75 -0.41
CA LEU A 325 -15.69 18.88 0.34
C LEU A 325 -15.20 20.24 -0.19
N THR A 326 -13.96 20.31 -0.66
CA THR A 326 -13.39 21.55 -1.22
C THR A 326 -13.70 21.75 -2.70
N GLY A 327 -14.23 20.73 -3.40
CA GLY A 327 -14.52 20.78 -4.83
C GLY A 327 -13.29 20.82 -5.73
N ALA A 328 -12.09 20.64 -5.19
CA ALA A 328 -10.83 20.78 -5.93
C ALA A 328 -10.69 19.83 -7.13
N TYR A 329 -11.40 18.70 -7.12
CA TYR A 329 -11.40 17.73 -8.23
C TYR A 329 -12.07 18.24 -9.51
N ALA A 330 -12.91 19.28 -9.41
CA ALA A 330 -13.62 19.86 -10.53
C ALA A 330 -12.82 20.96 -11.26
N GLU A 331 -11.68 21.39 -10.73
CA GLU A 331 -10.85 22.42 -11.37
C GLU A 331 -10.11 21.84 -12.59
N PRO A 332 -10.26 22.48 -13.78
CA PRO A 332 -9.64 21.99 -15.01
C PRO A 332 -8.10 22.07 -14.95
N GLY A 333 -7.43 21.05 -15.52
CA GLY A 333 -5.97 21.04 -15.67
C GLY A 333 -5.19 20.52 -14.47
N LEU A 334 -5.84 20.28 -13.32
CA LEU A 334 -5.19 19.65 -12.17
C LEU A 334 -5.16 18.13 -12.31
N ILE A 335 -4.04 17.52 -11.94
CA ILE A 335 -3.86 16.07 -11.99
C ILE A 335 -3.23 15.55 -10.69
N SER A 336 -3.66 14.36 -10.27
CA SER A 336 -2.99 13.58 -9.24
C SER A 336 -2.72 14.39 -7.95
N VAL A 337 -1.46 14.57 -7.54
CA VAL A 337 -1.05 15.33 -6.34
C VAL A 337 -1.58 16.76 -6.32
N GLN A 338 -1.66 17.42 -7.48
CA GLN A 338 -2.08 18.82 -7.59
C GLN A 338 -3.52 19.02 -7.10
N ILE A 339 -4.42 18.07 -7.36
CA ILE A 339 -5.81 18.12 -6.88
C ILE A 339 -5.84 18.14 -5.35
N THR A 340 -5.07 17.27 -4.71
CA THR A 340 -5.01 17.23 -3.24
C THR A 340 -4.34 18.48 -2.66
N GLN A 341 -3.26 18.98 -3.32
CA GLN A 341 -2.65 20.24 -2.91
C GLN A 341 -3.63 21.41 -3.00
N ARG A 342 -4.41 21.48 -4.08
CA ARG A 342 -5.45 22.49 -4.27
C ARG A 342 -6.52 22.41 -3.19
N ALA A 343 -6.93 21.21 -2.81
CA ALA A 343 -7.90 21.01 -1.72
C ALA A 343 -7.41 21.59 -0.38
N PHE A 344 -6.14 21.39 -0.04
CA PHE A 344 -5.53 22.00 1.14
C PHE A 344 -5.32 23.52 0.98
N GLU A 345 -4.99 23.98 -0.22
CA GLU A 345 -4.80 25.41 -0.53
C GLU A 345 -6.10 26.20 -0.34
N VAL A 346 -7.23 25.68 -0.82
CA VAL A 346 -8.56 26.30 -0.66
C VAL A 346 -8.88 26.56 0.82
N THR A 347 -8.44 25.65 1.70
CA THR A 347 -8.76 25.75 3.14
C THR A 347 -7.72 26.56 3.93
N PHE A 348 -6.42 26.32 3.68
CA PHE A 348 -5.33 26.88 4.50
C PHE A 348 -4.38 27.81 3.72
N GLY A 349 -4.70 28.11 2.45
CA GLY A 349 -3.82 28.91 1.60
C GLY A 349 -2.47 28.21 1.37
N GLN A 350 -1.41 29.01 1.21
CA GLN A 350 -0.06 28.50 0.97
C GLN A 350 0.47 27.57 2.10
N ALA A 351 0.02 27.75 3.32
CA ALA A 351 0.37 26.86 4.43
C ALA A 351 -0.18 25.44 4.21
N GLY A 352 -1.36 25.30 3.62
CA GLY A 352 -1.93 24.00 3.25
C GLY A 352 -1.13 23.29 2.16
N VAL A 353 -0.67 24.04 1.15
CA VAL A 353 0.19 23.50 0.08
C VAL A 353 1.52 22.99 0.67
N ALA A 354 2.14 23.74 1.55
CA ALA A 354 3.38 23.37 2.24
C ALA A 354 3.16 22.16 3.15
N PHE A 355 2.08 22.13 3.93
CA PHE A 355 1.72 20.99 4.79
C PHE A 355 1.57 19.70 3.99
N LEU A 356 0.85 19.75 2.86
CA LEU A 356 0.67 18.57 2.02
C LEU A 356 1.99 18.12 1.36
N ALA A 357 2.84 19.06 0.91
CA ALA A 357 4.13 18.74 0.33
C ALA A 357 5.05 18.02 1.34
N ILE A 358 5.08 18.47 2.59
CA ILE A 358 5.83 17.85 3.69
C ILE A 358 5.21 16.49 4.05
N SER A 359 3.89 16.41 4.14
CA SER A 359 3.19 15.13 4.40
C SER A 359 3.49 14.10 3.30
N LEU A 360 3.44 14.50 2.04
CA LEU A 360 3.78 13.65 0.91
C LEU A 360 5.25 13.23 0.91
N LEU A 361 6.17 14.14 1.26
CA LEU A 361 7.58 13.81 1.43
C LEU A 361 7.75 12.69 2.46
N ILE A 362 7.10 12.80 3.63
CA ILE A 362 7.23 11.83 4.71
C ILE A 362 6.56 10.50 4.31
N PHE A 363 5.34 10.52 3.77
CA PHE A 363 4.60 9.33 3.36
C PHE A 363 5.34 8.57 2.25
N ALA A 364 5.67 9.24 1.17
CA ALA A 364 6.34 8.60 0.04
C ALA A 364 7.78 8.16 0.38
N PHE A 365 8.48 8.89 1.25
CA PHE A 365 9.78 8.46 1.76
C PHE A 365 9.67 7.16 2.57
N THR A 366 8.69 7.05 3.47
CA THR A 366 8.50 5.79 4.23
C THR A 366 8.10 4.64 3.32
N THR A 367 7.35 4.89 2.25
CA THR A 367 7.03 3.88 1.23
C THR A 367 8.29 3.43 0.48
N ILE A 368 9.18 4.35 0.07
CA ILE A 368 10.44 3.98 -0.58
C ILE A 368 11.26 3.03 0.31
N ILE A 369 11.44 3.35 1.59
CA ILE A 369 12.24 2.51 2.48
C ILE A 369 11.54 1.18 2.83
N GLY A 370 10.22 1.14 2.89
CA GLY A 370 9.43 -0.09 3.05
C GLY A 370 9.56 -1.01 1.83
N TRP A 371 9.34 -0.48 0.63
CA TRP A 371 9.46 -1.23 -0.62
C TRP A 371 10.90 -1.67 -0.91
N TYR A 372 11.89 -0.87 -0.49
CA TYR A 372 13.28 -1.30 -0.52
C TYR A 372 13.48 -2.61 0.27
N VAL A 373 12.91 -2.73 1.47
CA VAL A 373 13.02 -3.96 2.28
C VAL A 373 12.40 -5.16 1.55
N PHE A 374 11.25 -4.97 0.90
CA PHE A 374 10.59 -6.02 0.13
C PHE A 374 11.44 -6.46 -1.06
N GLY A 375 12.03 -5.50 -1.78
CA GLY A 375 12.99 -5.76 -2.85
C GLY A 375 14.25 -6.47 -2.33
N GLU A 376 14.83 -6.02 -1.21
CA GLU A 376 16.02 -6.64 -0.59
C GLU A 376 15.78 -8.11 -0.24
N MET A 377 14.60 -8.46 0.32
CA MET A 377 14.28 -9.85 0.63
C MET A 377 14.24 -10.73 -0.62
N ASN A 378 13.73 -10.19 -1.73
CA ASN A 378 13.70 -10.91 -3.01
C ASN A 378 15.08 -10.98 -3.69
N ILE A 379 15.93 -9.96 -3.55
CA ILE A 379 17.36 -10.03 -3.94
C ILE A 379 18.09 -11.12 -3.15
N ARG A 380 17.86 -11.20 -1.83
CA ARG A 380 18.42 -12.28 -0.99
C ARG A 380 17.91 -13.66 -1.38
N TYR A 381 16.64 -13.75 -1.80
CA TYR A 381 16.06 -14.99 -2.29
C TYR A 381 16.76 -15.49 -3.57
N LEU A 382 17.00 -14.60 -4.54
CA LEU A 382 17.58 -14.95 -5.84
C LEU A 382 19.12 -15.05 -5.84
N PHE A 383 19.80 -14.07 -5.22
CA PHE A 383 21.25 -13.84 -5.41
C PHE A 383 22.06 -13.87 -4.11
N LYS A 384 21.43 -14.15 -2.95
CA LYS A 384 22.04 -14.12 -1.62
C LYS A 384 22.50 -12.67 -1.23
N SER A 385 23.18 -12.54 -0.10
CA SER A 385 23.52 -11.24 0.50
C SER A 385 24.51 -10.41 -0.33
N LYS A 386 25.32 -11.04 -1.20
CA LYS A 386 26.34 -10.33 -2.00
C LYS A 386 25.75 -9.29 -2.96
N ALA A 387 24.54 -9.53 -3.49
CA ALA A 387 23.88 -8.64 -4.44
C ALA A 387 23.19 -7.44 -3.79
N VAL A 388 23.00 -7.45 -2.46
CA VAL A 388 22.27 -6.39 -1.74
C VAL A 388 22.93 -5.02 -1.90
N TYR A 389 24.26 -4.96 -1.90
CA TYR A 389 24.97 -3.69 -2.07
C TYR A 389 24.68 -3.05 -3.44
N GLY A 390 24.79 -3.85 -4.51
CA GLY A 390 24.45 -3.37 -5.86
C GLY A 390 22.98 -2.92 -5.97
N PHE A 391 22.05 -3.65 -5.34
CA PHE A 391 20.65 -3.28 -5.29
C PHE A 391 20.45 -1.92 -4.59
N ARG A 392 21.11 -1.68 -3.45
CA ARG A 392 21.07 -0.38 -2.74
C ARG A 392 21.47 0.79 -3.62
N VAL A 393 22.61 0.65 -4.29
CA VAL A 393 23.12 1.69 -5.20
C VAL A 393 22.12 1.95 -6.33
N MET A 394 21.54 0.90 -6.93
CA MET A 394 20.56 1.05 -8.00
C MET A 394 19.27 1.72 -7.51
N VAL A 395 18.76 1.38 -6.33
CA VAL A 395 17.57 2.04 -5.76
C VAL A 395 17.82 3.53 -5.57
N ILE A 396 18.97 3.93 -5.00
CA ILE A 396 19.33 5.34 -4.82
C ILE A 396 19.39 6.07 -6.16
N ALA A 397 20.03 5.44 -7.16
CA ALA A 397 20.11 6.00 -8.52
C ALA A 397 18.73 6.15 -9.18
N CYS A 398 17.84 5.16 -9.03
CA CYS A 398 16.47 5.22 -9.51
C CYS A 398 15.67 6.34 -8.85
N VAL A 399 15.77 6.49 -7.53
CA VAL A 399 15.11 7.55 -6.76
C VAL A 399 15.55 8.94 -7.23
N PHE A 400 16.86 9.15 -7.44
CA PHE A 400 17.38 10.40 -7.97
C PHE A 400 16.89 10.67 -9.40
N SER A 401 17.03 9.69 -10.30
CA SER A 401 16.70 9.84 -11.71
C SER A 401 15.22 10.15 -11.93
N ALA A 402 14.33 9.59 -11.11
CA ALA A 402 12.89 9.77 -11.21
C ALA A 402 12.42 11.22 -11.05
N THR A 403 13.17 12.04 -10.36
CA THR A 403 12.85 13.46 -10.16
C THR A 403 13.14 14.33 -11.38
N ILE A 404 13.83 13.78 -12.37
CA ILE A 404 14.23 14.46 -13.61
C ILE A 404 13.41 13.95 -14.81
N PHE A 405 12.92 12.70 -14.78
CA PHE A 405 12.17 12.09 -15.87
C PHE A 405 10.66 12.43 -15.83
N HIS A 406 10.00 12.27 -16.99
CA HIS A 406 8.57 12.48 -17.11
C HIS A 406 7.75 11.44 -16.35
N ALA A 407 6.80 11.90 -15.52
CA ALA A 407 5.98 11.08 -14.64
C ALA A 407 5.16 9.98 -15.34
N ASN A 408 4.57 10.29 -16.51
CA ASN A 408 3.54 9.44 -17.13
C ASN A 408 4.02 8.01 -17.43
N LEU A 409 5.21 7.85 -17.99
CA LEU A 409 5.74 6.53 -18.31
C LEU A 409 6.07 5.72 -17.04
N ILE A 410 6.58 6.40 -16.00
CA ILE A 410 6.93 5.75 -14.72
C ILE A 410 5.68 5.18 -14.06
N TRP A 411 4.57 5.93 -14.04
CA TRP A 411 3.29 5.46 -13.50
C TRP A 411 2.72 4.27 -14.27
N GLU A 412 2.74 4.32 -15.60
CA GLU A 412 2.23 3.21 -16.42
C GLU A 412 3.07 1.94 -16.25
N LEU A 413 4.39 2.06 -16.17
CA LEU A 413 5.28 0.93 -15.87
C LEU A 413 5.05 0.38 -14.46
N ALA A 414 4.80 1.24 -13.48
CA ALA A 414 4.45 0.79 -12.14
C ALA A 414 3.16 -0.03 -12.12
N ASP A 415 2.12 0.43 -12.80
CA ASP A 415 0.86 -0.30 -12.93
C ASP A 415 1.08 -1.66 -13.62
N THR A 416 1.91 -1.70 -14.69
CA THR A 416 2.24 -2.96 -15.39
C THR A 416 2.91 -3.97 -14.47
N PHE A 417 4.02 -3.60 -13.83
CA PHE A 417 4.79 -4.55 -13.04
C PHE A 417 4.10 -4.92 -11.72
N ASN A 418 3.37 -4.00 -11.10
CA ASN A 418 2.50 -4.32 -9.97
C ASN A 418 1.43 -5.34 -10.37
N GLY A 419 0.80 -5.16 -11.54
CA GLY A 419 -0.17 -6.12 -12.04
C GLY A 419 0.44 -7.51 -12.30
N LEU A 420 1.61 -7.57 -12.91
CA LEU A 420 2.30 -8.83 -13.16
C LEU A 420 2.75 -9.54 -11.88
N MET A 421 3.09 -8.79 -10.84
CA MET A 421 3.44 -9.32 -9.51
C MET A 421 2.24 -10.00 -8.82
N VAL A 422 1.03 -9.49 -9.03
CA VAL A 422 -0.21 -10.04 -8.45
C VAL A 422 -0.46 -11.48 -8.88
N ILE A 423 -0.23 -11.81 -10.15
CA ILE A 423 -0.61 -13.09 -10.76
C ILE A 423 -0.02 -14.28 -9.99
N PRO A 424 1.32 -14.42 -9.83
CA PRO A 424 1.89 -15.55 -9.11
C PRO A 424 1.48 -15.59 -7.63
N ASN A 425 1.26 -14.42 -7.02
CA ASN A 425 0.83 -14.34 -5.64
C ASN A 425 -0.60 -14.88 -5.45
N VAL A 426 -1.54 -14.43 -6.27
CA VAL A 426 -2.94 -14.88 -6.21
C VAL A 426 -3.06 -16.37 -6.43
N ILE A 427 -2.35 -16.93 -7.41
CA ILE A 427 -2.29 -18.39 -7.64
C ILE A 427 -1.86 -19.10 -6.34
N ALA A 428 -0.83 -18.57 -5.69
CA ALA A 428 -0.29 -19.20 -4.49
C ALA A 428 -1.26 -19.15 -3.32
N ILE A 429 -1.82 -17.98 -3.02
CA ILE A 429 -2.71 -17.85 -1.86
C ILE A 429 -3.99 -18.68 -2.05
N VAL A 430 -4.55 -18.74 -3.26
CA VAL A 430 -5.77 -19.53 -3.53
C VAL A 430 -5.49 -21.03 -3.34
N ILE A 431 -4.39 -21.58 -3.88
CA ILE A 431 -4.04 -22.98 -3.72
C ILE A 431 -3.71 -23.32 -2.25
N LEU A 432 -3.07 -22.40 -1.53
CA LEU A 432 -2.70 -22.58 -0.13
C LEU A 432 -3.82 -22.23 0.88
N ALA A 433 -5.00 -21.83 0.40
CA ALA A 433 -6.14 -21.46 1.25
C ALA A 433 -6.52 -22.51 2.33
N PRO A 434 -6.50 -23.84 2.05
CA PRO A 434 -6.76 -24.84 3.08
C PRO A 434 -5.80 -24.78 4.27
N GLN A 435 -4.54 -24.44 4.00
CA GLN A 435 -3.53 -24.29 5.06
C GLN A 435 -3.80 -23.06 5.93
N VAL A 436 -4.20 -21.92 5.31
CA VAL A 436 -4.60 -20.72 6.03
C VAL A 436 -5.78 -21.03 6.95
N LYS A 437 -6.84 -21.65 6.42
CA LYS A 437 -8.03 -22.02 7.20
C LYS A 437 -7.71 -22.96 8.36
N LYS A 438 -6.80 -23.94 8.16
CA LYS A 438 -6.33 -24.83 9.23
C LYS A 438 -5.64 -24.08 10.36
N LEU A 439 -4.72 -23.16 10.03
CA LEU A 439 -4.00 -22.36 11.01
C LEU A 439 -4.96 -21.43 11.78
N TYR A 440 -5.81 -20.73 11.05
CA TYR A 440 -6.82 -19.84 11.62
C TYR A 440 -7.77 -20.57 12.60
N LYS A 441 -8.33 -21.72 12.20
CA LYS A 441 -9.19 -22.53 13.10
C LYS A 441 -8.44 -23.01 14.34
N ARG A 442 -7.19 -23.48 14.18
CA ARG A 442 -6.33 -23.87 15.30
C ARG A 442 -6.10 -22.74 16.28
N PHE A 443 -5.79 -21.56 15.77
CA PHE A 443 -5.63 -20.37 16.58
C PHE A 443 -6.89 -20.03 17.37
N LEU A 444 -8.07 -20.01 16.73
CA LEU A 444 -9.33 -19.71 17.40
C LEU A 444 -9.72 -20.75 18.47
N ALA A 445 -9.35 -22.01 18.27
CA ALA A 445 -9.58 -23.09 19.25
C ALA A 445 -8.67 -22.88 20.48
N ARG A 446 -7.36 -22.66 20.28
CA ARG A 446 -6.41 -22.42 21.36
C ARG A 446 -6.73 -21.19 22.20
N ARG A 447 -7.18 -20.13 21.55
CA ARG A 447 -7.56 -18.89 22.24
C ARG A 447 -8.73 -19.10 23.22
N LYS A 448 -9.59 -20.08 23.01
CA LYS A 448 -10.68 -20.40 23.95
C LYS A 448 -10.20 -21.15 25.17
N THR A 449 -9.05 -21.82 25.11
CA THR A 449 -8.50 -22.69 26.15
C THR A 449 -7.26 -22.10 26.83
N GLU A 450 -6.55 -21.23 26.16
CA GLU A 450 -5.32 -20.57 26.63
C GLU A 450 -5.53 -19.05 26.53
N ASP A 451 -5.17 -18.28 27.56
CA ASP A 451 -5.10 -16.82 27.53
C ASP A 451 -3.94 -16.38 26.60
N ILE A 452 -4.19 -16.39 25.28
CA ILE A 452 -3.22 -15.97 24.24
C ILE A 452 -3.54 -14.53 23.80
#